data_81ebb79448e785bcf4306db2b471e4c1
#
_entry.id   81ebb79448e785bcf4306db2b471e4c1
#
_cell.length_a   1.000
_cell.length_b   1.000
_cell.length_c   1.000
_cell.angle_alpha   90.00
_cell.angle_beta   90.00
_cell.angle_gamma   90.00
#
_symmetry.space_group_name_H-M   'P 1'
#
loop_
_entity.id
_entity.type
_entity.pdbx_description
1 polymer ?
#
loop_
_entity_poly.entity_id
_entity_poly.type
_entity_poly.pdbx_seq_one_letter_code
_entity_poly.pdbx_strand_id
1 'polypeptide(L)'
;MIEIKGLYKSFDDKTVLSDINADFANGKTNLIIGQSGSGKTVLMKCIVGLLTPEKGEVLYDGRNLVLMGKKEKKMLRKEMGMIFQSAALFDSMTVFDNVMFPLNMFSNDILRDRIKRAMFCLDRVNLGEAKDKFPGEISGGMQKRVAIARAIALNPQYLFCDEPNSGLDPKTSLVIDDLIHDITQEYNMTTIINTHDMNSVLGIGEKVIYIYEGHKEWEGTKDDIFTSTNERLNNFCLLYTSDAADD
;
A
#
# COMPACT_ATOMS: atom_id res chain seq x y z
N MET A 1 -8.06 5.45 11.30
CA MET A 1 -6.64 5.60 11.75
C MET A 1 -6.07 4.24 12.10
N ILE A 2 -4.80 3.99 11.75
CA ILE A 2 -4.10 2.77 12.16
C ILE A 2 -2.98 3.16 13.13
N GLU A 3 -2.87 2.45 14.28
CA GLU A 3 -1.81 2.66 15.26
C GLU A 3 -1.02 1.38 15.48
N ILE A 4 0.28 1.49 15.64
CA ILE A 4 1.19 0.39 15.99
C ILE A 4 1.86 0.74 17.30
N LYS A 5 1.83 -0.18 18.26
CA LYS A 5 2.41 0.02 19.59
C LYS A 5 3.34 -1.12 19.96
N GLY A 6 4.61 -0.82 20.10
CA GLY A 6 5.63 -1.74 20.58
C GLY A 6 5.72 -3.03 19.78
N LEU A 7 5.71 -2.96 18.44
CA LEU A 7 5.65 -4.14 17.58
C LEU A 7 7.03 -4.77 17.40
N TYR A 8 7.10 -6.09 17.68
CA TYR A 8 8.28 -6.93 17.45
C TYR A 8 7.94 -8.08 16.51
N LYS A 9 8.85 -8.36 15.55
CA LYS A 9 8.76 -9.50 14.65
C LYS A 9 10.10 -10.17 14.45
N SER A 10 10.16 -11.48 14.70
CA SER A 10 11.34 -12.33 14.48
C SER A 10 10.99 -13.49 13.57
N PHE A 11 12.00 -14.03 12.91
CA PHE A 11 11.96 -15.30 12.18
C PHE A 11 13.15 -16.13 12.67
N ASP A 12 12.87 -17.31 13.20
CA ASP A 12 13.85 -18.15 13.91
C ASP A 12 14.58 -17.29 14.96
N ASP A 13 15.89 -17.21 14.91
CA ASP A 13 16.73 -16.45 15.85
C ASP A 13 17.00 -14.99 15.42
N LYS A 14 16.44 -14.56 14.27
CA LYS A 14 16.69 -13.20 13.72
C LYS A 14 15.52 -12.28 13.99
N THR A 15 15.73 -11.25 14.80
CA THR A 15 14.78 -10.14 14.96
C THR A 15 14.83 -9.27 13.70
N VAL A 16 13.66 -9.05 13.09
CA VAL A 16 13.49 -8.25 11.85
C VAL A 16 12.85 -6.90 12.16
N LEU A 17 11.94 -6.85 13.14
CA LEU A 17 11.34 -5.60 13.62
C LEU A 17 11.47 -5.53 15.14
N SER A 18 11.87 -4.37 15.64
CA SER A 18 12.11 -4.14 17.06
C SER A 18 11.50 -2.82 17.51
N ASP A 19 10.56 -2.89 18.43
CA ASP A 19 9.88 -1.76 19.08
C ASP A 19 9.33 -0.71 18.09
N ILE A 20 8.62 -1.15 17.06
CA ILE A 20 8.01 -0.24 16.12
C ILE A 20 6.78 0.42 16.74
N ASN A 21 6.80 1.74 16.81
CA ASN A 21 5.70 2.59 17.25
C ASN A 21 5.38 3.60 16.15
N ALA A 22 4.15 3.61 15.62
CA ALA A 22 3.74 4.47 14.51
C ALA A 22 2.24 4.69 14.50
N ASP A 23 1.79 5.78 13.91
CA ASP A 23 0.39 6.03 13.61
C ASP A 23 0.23 6.46 12.15
N PHE A 24 -0.91 6.11 11.55
CA PHE A 24 -1.23 6.42 10.17
C PHE A 24 -2.61 7.09 10.14
N ALA A 25 -2.62 8.36 9.72
CA ALA A 25 -3.82 9.18 9.73
C ALA A 25 -4.79 8.83 8.60
N ASN A 26 -6.09 9.04 8.85
CA ASN A 26 -7.13 8.92 7.82
C ASN A 26 -6.99 10.05 6.80
N GLY A 27 -7.43 9.79 5.57
CA GLY A 27 -7.39 10.75 4.47
C GLY A 27 -5.98 11.16 4.04
N LYS A 28 -4.97 10.39 4.43
CA LYS A 28 -3.57 10.70 4.15
C LYS A 28 -2.83 9.56 3.48
N THR A 29 -1.87 9.96 2.64
CA THR A 29 -0.87 9.08 2.06
C THR A 29 0.31 8.98 3.03
N ASN A 30 0.39 7.87 3.75
CA ASN A 30 1.45 7.59 4.72
C ASN A 30 2.48 6.67 4.06
N LEU A 31 3.75 7.05 4.06
CA LEU A 31 4.82 6.29 3.42
C LEU A 31 5.73 5.63 4.46
N ILE A 32 6.08 4.38 4.20
CA ILE A 32 7.12 3.65 4.93
C ILE A 32 8.30 3.50 3.96
N ILE A 33 9.40 4.17 4.28
CA ILE A 33 10.61 4.19 3.45
C ILE A 33 11.78 3.48 4.13
N GLY A 34 12.78 3.11 3.34
CA GLY A 34 14.00 2.47 3.83
C GLY A 34 14.62 1.56 2.77
N GLN A 35 15.85 1.15 3.00
CA GLN A 35 16.59 0.26 2.10
C GLN A 35 15.89 -1.10 1.93
N SER A 36 16.24 -1.82 0.86
CA SER A 36 15.83 -3.21 0.69
C SER A 36 16.32 -4.04 1.89
N GLY A 37 15.44 -4.89 2.43
CA GLY A 37 15.74 -5.69 3.61
C GLY A 37 15.62 -4.98 4.96
N SER A 38 15.26 -3.69 5.03
CA SER A 38 15.11 -2.96 6.30
C SER A 38 13.92 -3.39 7.16
N GLY A 39 12.98 -4.20 6.62
CA GLY A 39 11.81 -4.71 7.34
C GLY A 39 10.46 -4.15 6.88
N LYS A 40 10.39 -3.23 5.90
CA LYS A 40 9.16 -2.58 5.42
C LYS A 40 8.04 -3.58 5.05
N THR A 41 8.34 -4.54 4.18
CA THR A 41 7.36 -5.56 3.75
C THR A 41 6.93 -6.46 4.92
N VAL A 42 7.82 -6.75 5.88
CA VAL A 42 7.46 -7.51 7.09
C VAL A 42 6.52 -6.69 7.96
N LEU A 43 6.80 -5.39 8.14
CA LEU A 43 5.93 -4.46 8.87
C LEU A 43 4.55 -4.39 8.20
N MET A 44 4.49 -4.17 6.89
CA MET A 44 3.23 -4.18 6.13
C MET A 44 2.46 -5.48 6.33
N LYS A 45 3.13 -6.64 6.25
CA LYS A 45 2.49 -7.94 6.48
C LYS A 45 1.95 -8.11 7.90
N CYS A 46 2.60 -7.53 8.90
CA CYS A 46 2.08 -7.48 10.27
C CYS A 46 0.84 -6.57 10.37
N ILE A 47 0.88 -5.41 9.74
CA ILE A 47 -0.24 -4.46 9.72
C ILE A 47 -1.48 -5.11 9.10
N VAL A 48 -1.37 -5.72 7.93
CA VAL A 48 -2.52 -6.36 7.25
C VAL A 48 -2.94 -7.72 7.84
N GLY A 49 -2.20 -8.21 8.86
CA GLY A 49 -2.50 -9.46 9.54
C GLY A 49 -2.19 -10.72 8.74
N LEU A 50 -1.24 -10.65 7.81
CA LEU A 50 -0.62 -11.81 7.14
C LEU A 50 0.47 -12.45 7.99
N LEU A 51 1.12 -11.67 8.84
CA LEU A 51 2.05 -12.13 9.87
C LEU A 51 1.53 -11.69 11.24
N THR A 52 1.69 -12.56 12.23
CA THR A 52 1.40 -12.22 13.63
C THR A 52 2.69 -11.75 14.28
N PRO A 53 2.74 -10.55 14.88
CA PRO A 53 3.88 -10.11 15.67
C PRO A 53 4.01 -10.93 16.94
N GLU A 54 5.23 -11.06 17.49
CA GLU A 54 5.47 -11.74 18.77
C GLU A 54 5.06 -10.85 19.96
N LYS A 55 5.18 -9.52 19.78
CA LYS A 55 4.78 -8.52 20.79
C LYS A 55 4.20 -7.30 20.09
N GLY A 56 3.44 -6.54 20.86
CA GLY A 56 2.87 -5.28 20.43
C GLY A 56 1.45 -5.41 19.87
N GLU A 57 0.92 -4.29 19.43
CA GLU A 57 -0.45 -4.14 18.98
C GLU A 57 -0.53 -3.47 17.61
N VAL A 58 -1.53 -3.86 16.84
CA VAL A 58 -1.95 -3.17 15.61
C VAL A 58 -3.42 -2.81 15.76
N LEU A 59 -3.72 -1.53 15.86
CA LEU A 59 -5.04 -1.01 16.17
C LEU A 59 -5.65 -0.36 14.91
N TYR A 60 -6.85 -0.77 14.56
CA TYR A 60 -7.68 -0.21 13.49
C TYR A 60 -8.86 0.52 14.13
N ASP A 61 -8.79 1.85 14.21
CA ASP A 61 -9.76 2.68 14.93
C ASP A 61 -10.05 2.10 16.33
N GLY A 62 -8.99 1.78 17.09
CA GLY A 62 -9.03 1.19 18.41
C GLY A 62 -9.27 -0.32 18.47
N ARG A 63 -9.57 -0.99 17.33
CA ARG A 63 -9.79 -2.44 17.24
C ARG A 63 -8.43 -3.16 17.11
N ASN A 64 -8.01 -3.91 18.11
CA ASN A 64 -6.72 -4.62 18.10
C ASN A 64 -6.75 -5.87 17.21
N LEU A 65 -6.11 -5.81 16.03
CA LEU A 65 -6.02 -6.91 15.07
C LEU A 65 -5.41 -8.19 15.68
N VAL A 66 -4.45 -8.04 16.58
CA VAL A 66 -3.75 -9.19 17.17
C VAL A 66 -4.70 -10.05 18.00
N LEU A 67 -5.62 -9.39 18.72
CA LEU A 67 -6.60 -10.03 19.59
C LEU A 67 -7.87 -10.49 18.86
N MET A 68 -8.11 -10.06 17.62
CA MET A 68 -9.31 -10.40 16.87
C MET A 68 -9.43 -11.91 16.57
N GLY A 69 -10.64 -12.41 16.71
CA GLY A 69 -11.02 -13.75 16.25
C GLY A 69 -11.12 -13.85 14.72
N LYS A 70 -11.26 -15.08 14.20
CA LYS A 70 -11.32 -15.34 12.75
C LYS A 70 -12.43 -14.56 12.03
N LYS A 71 -13.62 -14.42 12.67
CA LYS A 71 -14.77 -13.68 12.09
C LYS A 71 -14.48 -12.19 11.99
N GLU A 72 -13.91 -11.60 13.04
CA GLU A 72 -13.57 -10.18 13.10
C GLU A 72 -12.47 -9.84 12.08
N LYS A 73 -11.41 -10.66 11.99
CA LYS A 73 -10.37 -10.54 10.96
C LYS A 73 -10.94 -10.61 9.54
N LYS A 74 -11.94 -11.49 9.30
CA LYS A 74 -12.62 -11.57 8.00
C LYS A 74 -13.39 -10.30 7.68
N MET A 75 -14.03 -9.69 8.67
CA MET A 75 -14.75 -8.42 8.49
C MET A 75 -13.77 -7.27 8.22
N LEU A 76 -12.72 -7.15 9.03
CA LEU A 76 -11.70 -6.13 8.84
C LEU A 76 -11.03 -6.21 7.45
N ARG A 77 -10.78 -7.42 6.94
CA ARG A 77 -10.20 -7.60 5.58
C ARG A 77 -11.09 -7.07 4.45
N LYS A 78 -12.40 -6.96 4.64
CA LYS A 78 -13.29 -6.32 3.67
C LYS A 78 -13.14 -4.81 3.64
N GLU A 79 -12.63 -4.23 4.73
CA GLU A 79 -12.33 -2.81 4.86
C GLU A 79 -10.95 -2.45 4.29
N MET A 80 -10.18 -3.45 3.80
CA MET A 80 -8.82 -3.31 3.30
C MET A 80 -8.76 -3.54 1.79
N GLY A 81 -8.09 -2.64 1.07
CA GLY A 81 -7.57 -2.85 -0.28
C GLY A 81 -6.07 -3.11 -0.24
N MET A 82 -5.56 -3.96 -1.13
CA MET A 82 -4.14 -4.24 -1.20
C MET A 82 -3.63 -4.26 -2.65
N ILE A 83 -2.54 -3.56 -2.88
CA ILE A 83 -1.80 -3.50 -4.14
C ILE A 83 -0.42 -4.10 -3.88
N PHE A 84 -0.10 -5.16 -4.62
CA PHE A 84 1.17 -5.87 -4.51
C PHE A 84 2.18 -5.37 -5.55
N GLN A 85 3.45 -5.55 -5.28
CA GLN A 85 4.54 -5.18 -6.19
C GLN A 85 4.37 -5.76 -7.61
N SER A 86 3.90 -6.98 -7.76
CA SER A 86 3.66 -7.64 -9.06
C SER A 86 2.26 -7.40 -9.64
N ALA A 87 1.45 -6.45 -9.11
CA ALA A 87 0.01 -6.32 -9.38
C ALA A 87 -0.83 -7.54 -8.98
N ALA A 88 -0.26 -8.74 -8.99
CA ALA A 88 -0.88 -10.02 -8.59
C ALA A 88 -2.28 -10.23 -9.22
N LEU A 89 -2.41 -9.94 -10.52
CA LEU A 89 -3.62 -10.21 -11.28
C LEU A 89 -3.74 -11.72 -11.56
N PHE A 90 -4.98 -12.19 -11.73
CA PHE A 90 -5.26 -13.53 -12.20
C PHE A 90 -5.14 -13.56 -13.72
N ASP A 91 -4.13 -14.22 -14.26
CA ASP A 91 -3.83 -14.27 -15.70
C ASP A 91 -4.96 -14.95 -16.51
N SER A 92 -5.71 -15.84 -15.87
CA SER A 92 -6.85 -16.54 -16.47
C SER A 92 -8.15 -15.75 -16.46
N MET A 93 -8.15 -14.55 -15.91
CA MET A 93 -9.30 -13.65 -15.81
C MET A 93 -9.09 -12.40 -16.64
N THR A 94 -10.17 -11.87 -17.22
CA THR A 94 -10.13 -10.57 -17.88
C THR A 94 -9.85 -9.44 -16.89
N VAL A 95 -9.56 -8.26 -17.39
CA VAL A 95 -9.45 -7.01 -16.59
C VAL A 95 -10.72 -6.80 -15.77
N PHE A 96 -11.88 -6.96 -16.38
CA PHE A 96 -13.16 -6.84 -15.69
C PHE A 96 -13.34 -7.90 -14.60
N ASP A 97 -13.03 -9.17 -14.90
CA ASP A 97 -13.19 -10.26 -13.93
C ASP A 97 -12.25 -10.12 -12.74
N ASN A 98 -11.02 -9.60 -12.94
CA ASN A 98 -10.11 -9.28 -11.86
C ASN A 98 -10.72 -8.24 -10.89
N VAL A 99 -11.39 -7.21 -11.40
CA VAL A 99 -12.06 -6.19 -10.55
C VAL A 99 -13.35 -6.74 -9.93
N MET A 100 -14.08 -7.58 -10.65
CA MET A 100 -15.28 -8.25 -10.15
C MET A 100 -14.98 -9.29 -9.05
N PHE A 101 -13.77 -9.84 -9.02
CA PHE A 101 -13.41 -10.94 -8.11
C PHE A 101 -13.72 -10.63 -6.63
N PRO A 102 -13.22 -9.52 -6.02
CA PRO A 102 -13.54 -9.22 -4.62
C PRO A 102 -15.04 -8.94 -4.41
N LEU A 103 -15.74 -8.35 -5.37
CA LEU A 103 -17.18 -8.12 -5.30
C LEU A 103 -17.96 -9.45 -5.27
N ASN A 104 -17.55 -10.42 -6.09
CA ASN A 104 -18.17 -11.76 -6.10
C ASN A 104 -17.92 -12.52 -4.80
N MET A 105 -16.75 -12.34 -4.17
CA MET A 105 -16.37 -13.06 -2.96
C MET A 105 -16.93 -12.45 -1.67
N PHE A 106 -17.14 -11.14 -1.62
CA PHE A 106 -17.35 -10.44 -0.36
C PHE A 106 -18.54 -9.49 -0.33
N SER A 107 -19.08 -9.07 -1.48
CA SER A 107 -20.29 -8.23 -1.52
C SER A 107 -21.55 -9.08 -1.42
N ASN A 108 -22.57 -8.52 -0.79
CA ASN A 108 -23.93 -9.07 -0.77
C ASN A 108 -24.85 -8.40 -1.82
N ASP A 109 -24.32 -7.48 -2.62
CA ASP A 109 -25.09 -6.75 -3.62
C ASP A 109 -25.54 -7.66 -4.75
N ILE A 110 -26.64 -7.28 -5.40
CA ILE A 110 -27.12 -7.99 -6.59
C ILE A 110 -26.11 -7.85 -7.75
N LEU A 111 -26.11 -8.80 -8.69
CA LEU A 111 -25.16 -8.85 -9.78
C LEU A 111 -25.07 -7.52 -10.57
N ARG A 112 -26.22 -6.90 -10.85
CA ARG A 112 -26.28 -5.62 -11.58
C ARG A 112 -25.49 -4.52 -10.88
N ASP A 113 -25.55 -4.43 -9.55
CA ASP A 113 -24.88 -3.37 -8.81
C ASP A 113 -23.39 -3.66 -8.65
N ARG A 114 -22.99 -4.94 -8.53
CA ARG A 114 -21.58 -5.37 -8.61
C ARG A 114 -20.95 -5.01 -9.96
N ILE A 115 -21.65 -5.27 -11.07
CA ILE A 115 -21.20 -4.89 -12.43
C ILE A 115 -21.02 -3.39 -12.54
N LYS A 116 -21.99 -2.59 -12.09
CA LYS A 116 -21.88 -1.12 -12.08
C LYS A 116 -20.68 -0.65 -11.26
N ARG A 117 -20.43 -1.25 -10.08
CA ARG A 117 -19.29 -0.91 -9.23
C ARG A 117 -17.97 -1.27 -9.89
N ALA A 118 -17.85 -2.44 -10.51
CA ALA A 118 -16.63 -2.84 -11.23
C ALA A 118 -16.33 -1.90 -12.40
N MET A 119 -17.34 -1.55 -13.20
CA MET A 119 -17.16 -0.59 -14.30
C MET A 119 -16.75 0.79 -13.78
N PHE A 120 -17.40 1.28 -12.73
CA PHE A 120 -17.00 2.54 -12.10
C PHE A 120 -15.52 2.52 -11.66
N CYS A 121 -15.04 1.43 -11.05
CA CYS A 121 -13.63 1.30 -10.65
C CYS A 121 -12.69 1.27 -11.87
N LEU A 122 -13.08 0.64 -12.97
CA LEU A 122 -12.31 0.63 -14.22
C LEU A 122 -12.26 2.01 -14.88
N ASP A 123 -13.37 2.72 -14.90
CA ASP A 123 -13.44 4.09 -15.42
C ASP A 123 -12.59 5.05 -14.60
N ARG A 124 -12.56 4.88 -13.26
CA ARG A 124 -11.72 5.69 -12.36
C ARG A 124 -10.23 5.56 -12.63
N VAL A 125 -9.80 4.43 -13.18
CA VAL A 125 -8.39 4.18 -13.58
C VAL A 125 -8.16 4.29 -15.08
N ASN A 126 -9.13 4.81 -15.85
CA ASN A 126 -9.12 4.96 -17.30
C ASN A 126 -8.86 3.64 -18.06
N LEU A 127 -9.55 2.56 -17.66
CA LEU A 127 -9.43 1.23 -18.28
C LEU A 127 -10.77 0.60 -18.68
N GLY A 128 -11.85 1.37 -18.78
CA GLY A 128 -13.17 0.87 -19.18
C GLY A 128 -13.16 0.17 -20.55
N GLU A 129 -12.40 0.70 -21.52
CA GLU A 129 -12.27 0.09 -22.86
C GLU A 129 -11.42 -1.19 -22.90
N ALA A 130 -10.57 -1.41 -21.88
CA ALA A 130 -9.72 -2.59 -21.79
C ALA A 130 -10.35 -3.74 -21.00
N LYS A 131 -11.63 -3.64 -20.61
CA LYS A 131 -12.31 -4.56 -19.68
C LYS A 131 -12.28 -6.03 -20.11
N ASP A 132 -12.32 -6.30 -21.40
CA ASP A 132 -12.39 -7.65 -21.98
C ASP A 132 -10.99 -8.25 -22.27
N LYS A 133 -9.90 -7.47 -22.08
CA LYS A 133 -8.52 -7.93 -22.26
C LYS A 133 -8.06 -8.78 -21.07
N PHE A 134 -7.09 -9.65 -21.32
CA PHE A 134 -6.37 -10.38 -20.28
C PHE A 134 -5.11 -9.62 -19.83
N PRO A 135 -4.58 -9.91 -18.62
CA PRO A 135 -3.38 -9.25 -18.11
C PRO A 135 -2.18 -9.29 -19.08
N GLY A 136 -1.98 -10.38 -19.80
CA GLY A 136 -0.90 -10.51 -20.80
C GLY A 136 -1.07 -9.64 -22.06
N GLU A 137 -2.23 -9.03 -22.26
CA GLU A 137 -2.55 -8.18 -23.42
C GLU A 137 -2.46 -6.68 -23.11
N ILE A 138 -2.08 -6.32 -21.89
CA ILE A 138 -1.98 -4.94 -21.42
C ILE A 138 -0.59 -4.64 -20.84
N SER A 139 -0.19 -3.36 -20.87
CA SER A 139 1.12 -2.93 -20.36
C SER A 139 1.23 -3.09 -18.82
N GLY A 140 2.46 -3.10 -18.29
CA GLY A 140 2.71 -3.16 -16.85
C GLY A 140 2.02 -2.03 -16.08
N GLY A 141 2.06 -0.80 -16.59
CA GLY A 141 1.33 0.33 -15.99
C GLY A 141 -0.20 0.15 -16.02
N MET A 142 -0.75 -0.47 -17.08
CA MET A 142 -2.17 -0.84 -17.11
C MET A 142 -2.48 -1.92 -16.08
N GLN A 143 -1.62 -2.94 -15.92
CA GLN A 143 -1.80 -3.98 -14.90
C GLN A 143 -1.82 -3.38 -13.48
N LYS A 144 -0.95 -2.41 -13.18
CA LYS A 144 -0.96 -1.68 -11.90
C LYS A 144 -2.28 -0.94 -11.69
N ARG A 145 -2.79 -0.28 -12.71
CA ARG A 145 -4.10 0.41 -12.65
C ARG A 145 -5.26 -0.56 -12.45
N VAL A 146 -5.24 -1.75 -13.07
CA VAL A 146 -6.23 -2.81 -12.77
C VAL A 146 -6.13 -3.26 -11.31
N ALA A 147 -4.92 -3.43 -10.77
CA ALA A 147 -4.73 -3.79 -9.36
C ALA A 147 -5.29 -2.72 -8.41
N ILE A 148 -5.15 -1.43 -8.75
CA ILE A 148 -5.78 -0.32 -8.02
C ILE A 148 -7.31 -0.43 -8.09
N ALA A 149 -7.88 -0.58 -9.29
CA ALA A 149 -9.33 -0.73 -9.48
C ALA A 149 -9.89 -1.91 -8.67
N ARG A 150 -9.20 -3.05 -8.66
CA ARG A 150 -9.55 -4.21 -7.85
C ARG A 150 -9.47 -3.92 -6.36
N ALA A 151 -8.44 -3.22 -5.91
CA ALA A 151 -8.24 -2.90 -4.49
C ALA A 151 -9.36 -2.00 -3.94
N ILE A 152 -9.88 -1.05 -4.75
CA ILE A 152 -10.94 -0.12 -4.33
C ILE A 152 -12.36 -0.64 -4.58
N ALA A 153 -12.52 -1.82 -5.17
CA ALA A 153 -13.82 -2.37 -5.56
C ALA A 153 -14.82 -2.48 -4.39
N LEU A 154 -14.36 -2.90 -3.22
CA LEU A 154 -15.16 -3.03 -2.00
C LEU A 154 -15.32 -1.72 -1.21
N ASN A 155 -14.88 -0.59 -1.74
CA ASN A 155 -14.90 0.69 -1.04
C ASN A 155 -14.16 0.63 0.32
N PRO A 156 -12.87 0.27 0.33
CA PRO A 156 -12.13 0.04 1.56
C PRO A 156 -11.92 1.35 2.35
N GLN A 157 -11.71 1.21 3.65
CA GLN A 157 -11.29 2.31 4.53
C GLN A 157 -9.77 2.43 4.62
N TYR A 158 -9.05 1.34 4.31
CA TYR A 158 -7.61 1.24 4.40
C TYR A 158 -7.04 0.71 3.08
N LEU A 159 -6.05 1.38 2.54
CA LEU A 159 -5.36 0.96 1.32
C LEU A 159 -3.89 0.70 1.62
N PHE A 160 -3.39 -0.45 1.21
CA PHE A 160 -2.01 -0.87 1.39
C PHE A 160 -1.34 -1.08 0.04
N CYS A 161 -0.18 -0.47 -0.17
CA CYS A 161 0.57 -0.56 -1.42
C CYS A 161 2.00 -0.98 -1.11
N ASP A 162 2.40 -2.14 -1.59
CA ASP A 162 3.78 -2.64 -1.42
C ASP A 162 4.53 -2.43 -2.74
N GLU A 163 5.35 -1.39 -2.81
CA GLU A 163 6.13 -0.95 -3.97
C GLU A 163 5.29 -0.85 -5.27
N PRO A 164 4.24 -0.01 -5.30
CA PRO A 164 3.29 0.03 -6.41
C PRO A 164 3.93 0.38 -7.75
N ASN A 165 5.02 1.15 -7.75
CA ASN A 165 5.72 1.65 -8.93
C ASN A 165 6.85 0.75 -9.43
N SER A 166 7.17 -0.32 -8.71
CA SER A 166 8.28 -1.21 -9.08
C SER A 166 8.14 -1.71 -10.52
N GLY A 167 9.23 -1.56 -11.31
CA GLY A 167 9.30 -2.01 -12.69
C GLY A 167 8.60 -1.12 -13.72
N LEU A 168 8.22 0.10 -13.35
CA LEU A 168 7.65 1.11 -14.26
C LEU A 168 8.69 2.17 -14.61
N ASP A 169 8.51 2.80 -15.77
CA ASP A 169 9.25 4.00 -16.14
C ASP A 169 8.86 5.19 -15.26
N PRO A 170 9.72 6.22 -15.11
CA PRO A 170 9.47 7.33 -14.19
C PRO A 170 8.16 8.08 -14.46
N LYS A 171 7.79 8.27 -15.74
CA LYS A 171 6.56 8.96 -16.10
C LYS A 171 5.31 8.16 -15.71
N THR A 172 5.33 6.87 -15.93
CA THR A 172 4.23 5.97 -15.55
C THR A 172 4.13 5.86 -14.02
N SER A 173 5.27 5.87 -13.30
CA SER A 173 5.30 5.87 -11.83
C SER A 173 4.57 7.07 -11.24
N LEU A 174 4.82 8.28 -11.75
CA LEU A 174 4.11 9.48 -11.31
C LEU A 174 2.59 9.37 -11.50
N VAL A 175 2.13 8.82 -12.63
CA VAL A 175 0.70 8.61 -12.88
C VAL A 175 0.06 7.64 -11.87
N ILE A 176 0.79 6.61 -11.44
CA ILE A 176 0.32 5.67 -10.41
C ILE A 176 0.28 6.36 -9.05
N ASP A 177 1.28 7.14 -8.71
CA ASP A 177 1.35 7.89 -7.44
C ASP A 177 0.20 8.88 -7.32
N ASP A 178 0.02 9.73 -8.34
CA ASP A 178 -1.09 10.69 -8.39
C ASP A 178 -2.45 9.99 -8.26
N LEU A 179 -2.63 8.87 -8.97
CA LEU A 179 -3.87 8.10 -8.91
C LEU A 179 -4.14 7.54 -7.51
N ILE A 180 -3.12 7.01 -6.82
CA ILE A 180 -3.26 6.50 -5.45
C ILE A 180 -3.57 7.67 -4.49
N HIS A 181 -2.88 8.79 -4.65
CA HIS A 181 -3.11 9.98 -3.84
C HIS A 181 -4.53 10.53 -4.01
N ASP A 182 -4.97 10.75 -5.25
CA ASP A 182 -6.32 11.24 -5.56
C ASP A 182 -7.40 10.34 -4.97
N ILE A 183 -7.28 9.02 -5.14
CA ILE A 183 -8.21 8.04 -4.59
C ILE A 183 -8.19 8.08 -3.05
N THR A 184 -7.03 8.25 -2.43
CA THR A 184 -6.89 8.39 -0.98
C THR A 184 -7.68 9.57 -0.46
N GLN A 185 -7.55 10.74 -1.11
CA GLN A 185 -8.26 11.96 -0.74
C GLN A 185 -9.78 11.84 -1.00
N GLU A 186 -10.16 11.38 -2.20
CA GLU A 186 -11.56 11.24 -2.61
C GLU A 186 -12.37 10.34 -1.66
N TYR A 187 -11.78 9.21 -1.25
CA TYR A 187 -12.45 8.24 -0.37
C TYR A 187 -12.11 8.43 1.11
N ASN A 188 -11.30 9.43 1.46
CA ASN A 188 -10.82 9.67 2.83
C ASN A 188 -10.21 8.41 3.49
N MET A 189 -9.44 7.65 2.71
CA MET A 189 -8.82 6.40 3.18
C MET A 189 -7.54 6.65 3.99
N THR A 190 -7.22 5.73 4.89
CA THR A 190 -5.87 5.62 5.43
C THR A 190 -5.04 4.80 4.43
N THR A 191 -4.16 5.45 3.68
CA THR A 191 -3.28 4.77 2.73
C THR A 191 -1.88 4.61 3.29
N ILE A 192 -1.34 3.39 3.23
CA ILE A 192 0.05 3.08 3.61
C ILE A 192 0.78 2.54 2.39
N ILE A 193 1.88 3.18 2.01
CA ILE A 193 2.71 2.80 0.86
C ILE A 193 4.11 2.46 1.35
N ASN A 194 4.57 1.23 1.09
CA ASN A 194 5.99 0.91 1.15
C ASN A 194 6.66 1.35 -0.14
N THR A 195 7.72 2.13 -0.05
CA THR A 195 8.52 2.51 -1.21
C THR A 195 9.97 2.79 -0.83
N HIS A 196 10.86 2.70 -1.82
CA HIS A 196 12.22 3.23 -1.75
C HIS A 196 12.43 4.36 -2.78
N ASP A 197 11.41 4.67 -3.59
CA ASP A 197 11.46 5.72 -4.60
C ASP A 197 11.24 7.11 -3.97
N MET A 198 12.27 7.95 -4.01
CA MET A 198 12.23 9.29 -3.46
C MET A 198 11.30 10.23 -4.26
N ASN A 199 11.06 9.96 -5.55
CA ASN A 199 10.10 10.76 -6.32
C ASN A 199 8.68 10.58 -5.76
N SER A 200 8.29 9.34 -5.45
CA SER A 200 7.01 9.06 -4.78
C SER A 200 6.93 9.74 -3.40
N VAL A 201 8.04 9.70 -2.63
CA VAL A 201 8.09 10.33 -1.30
C VAL A 201 7.83 11.83 -1.39
N LEU A 202 8.54 12.52 -2.27
CA LEU A 202 8.44 13.96 -2.45
C LEU A 202 7.14 14.39 -3.14
N GLY A 203 6.60 13.54 -4.03
CA GLY A 203 5.35 13.79 -4.71
C GLY A 203 4.14 13.71 -3.77
N ILE A 204 3.90 12.55 -3.19
CA ILE A 204 2.64 12.23 -2.52
C ILE A 204 2.76 11.96 -1.01
N GLY A 205 3.98 11.98 -0.42
CA GLY A 205 4.20 11.68 1.00
C GLY A 205 3.69 12.78 1.93
N GLU A 206 2.56 12.57 2.60
CA GLU A 206 2.05 13.50 3.62
C GLU A 206 2.58 13.18 5.02
N LYS A 207 2.83 11.90 5.29
CA LYS A 207 3.53 11.40 6.47
C LYS A 207 4.53 10.35 6.03
N VAL A 208 5.75 10.43 6.52
CA VAL A 208 6.85 9.55 6.12
C VAL A 208 7.49 8.94 7.37
N ILE A 209 7.63 7.61 7.36
CA ILE A 209 8.32 6.85 8.41
C ILE A 209 9.53 6.18 7.78
N TYR A 210 10.72 6.41 8.33
CA TYR A 210 11.94 5.77 7.89
C TYR A 210 12.28 4.56 8.76
N ILE A 211 12.37 3.39 8.12
CA ILE A 211 12.77 2.13 8.76
C ILE A 211 14.21 1.79 8.38
N TYR A 212 15.03 1.63 9.41
CA TYR A 212 16.43 1.23 9.27
C TYR A 212 16.73 0.05 10.21
N GLU A 213 17.23 -1.05 9.66
CA GLU A 213 17.58 -2.28 10.42
C GLU A 213 16.50 -2.72 11.43
N GLY A 214 15.24 -2.68 10.99
CA GLY A 214 14.11 -3.12 11.80
C GLY A 214 13.63 -2.13 12.87
N HIS A 215 14.16 -0.91 12.91
CA HIS A 215 13.75 0.15 13.85
C HIS A 215 13.11 1.32 13.09
N LYS A 216 12.16 2.00 13.74
CA LYS A 216 11.71 3.32 13.27
C LYS A 216 12.76 4.36 13.65
N GLU A 217 13.55 4.78 12.67
CA GLU A 217 14.68 5.68 12.87
C GLU A 217 14.27 7.15 12.79
N TRP A 218 13.24 7.45 12.00
CA TRP A 218 12.74 8.81 11.81
C TRP A 218 11.28 8.83 11.39
N GLU A 219 10.61 9.94 11.67
CA GLU A 219 9.22 10.22 11.27
C GLU A 219 9.05 11.73 11.05
N GLY A 220 8.31 12.11 10.00
CA GLY A 220 8.00 13.51 9.67
C GLY A 220 7.14 13.59 8.41
N THR A 221 7.10 14.79 7.82
CA THR A 221 6.49 15.04 6.49
C THR A 221 7.56 15.01 5.41
N LYS A 222 7.16 15.04 4.12
CA LYS A 222 8.09 15.16 3.01
C LYS A 222 8.97 16.43 3.09
N ASP A 223 8.44 17.52 3.65
CA ASP A 223 9.17 18.77 3.79
C ASP A 223 10.23 18.70 4.90
N ASP A 224 9.98 17.91 5.95
CA ASP A 224 10.91 17.72 7.06
C ASP A 224 12.14 16.89 6.67
N ILE A 225 12.08 16.11 5.59
CA ILE A 225 13.17 15.27 5.11
C ILE A 225 14.43 16.13 4.84
N PHE A 226 14.26 17.25 4.13
CA PHE A 226 15.38 18.11 3.71
C PHE A 226 16.01 18.92 4.85
N THR A 227 15.28 19.08 5.96
CA THR A 227 15.75 19.81 7.15
C THR A 227 16.20 18.87 8.27
N SER A 228 16.08 17.56 8.04
CA SER A 228 16.42 16.54 9.02
C SER A 228 17.93 16.52 9.33
N THR A 229 18.26 16.42 10.61
CA THR A 229 19.63 16.17 11.08
C THR A 229 19.97 14.69 11.21
N ASN A 230 19.07 13.79 10.82
CA ASN A 230 19.29 12.35 10.87
C ASN A 230 20.22 11.92 9.72
N GLU A 231 21.46 11.57 10.06
CA GLU A 231 22.50 11.21 9.08
C GLU A 231 22.12 10.00 8.24
N ARG A 232 21.44 9.00 8.83
CA ARG A 232 21.02 7.78 8.12
C ARG A 232 19.96 8.08 7.08
N LEU A 233 18.98 8.93 7.42
CA LEU A 233 17.98 9.41 6.48
C LEU A 233 18.62 10.20 5.35
N ASN A 234 19.52 11.13 5.66
CA ASN A 234 20.20 11.96 4.67
C ASN A 234 21.02 11.09 3.70
N ASN A 235 21.76 10.11 4.20
CA ASN A 235 22.49 9.16 3.35
C ASN A 235 21.55 8.32 2.48
N PHE A 236 20.40 7.88 3.02
CA PHE A 236 19.38 7.17 2.24
C PHE A 236 18.86 8.06 1.10
N CYS A 237 18.49 9.30 1.38
CA CYS A 237 18.01 10.23 0.36
C CYS A 237 19.05 10.51 -0.74
N LEU A 238 20.32 10.71 -0.36
CA LEU A 238 21.40 10.94 -1.33
C LEU A 238 21.60 9.75 -2.28
N LEU A 239 21.57 8.53 -1.79
CA LEU A 239 21.71 7.32 -2.60
C LEU A 239 20.61 7.19 -3.66
N TYR A 240 19.37 7.49 -3.29
CA TYR A 240 18.21 7.31 -4.19
C TYR A 240 17.82 8.56 -4.99
N THR A 241 18.51 9.69 -4.79
CA THR A 241 18.39 10.88 -5.66
C THR A 241 19.52 10.95 -6.69
N SER A 242 20.70 10.35 -6.44
CA SER A 242 21.82 10.30 -7.39
C SER A 242 21.59 9.28 -8.52
N ASP A 243 20.94 8.18 -8.25
CA ASP A 243 20.62 7.17 -9.29
C ASP A 243 19.60 7.68 -10.32
N ALA A 244 18.83 8.73 -10.00
CA ALA A 244 17.89 9.37 -10.92
C ALA A 244 18.55 10.42 -11.85
N ALA A 245 19.82 10.71 -11.69
CA ALA A 245 20.55 11.71 -12.49
C ALA A 245 21.43 11.09 -13.58
N ASP A 246 21.63 9.77 -13.56
CA ASP A 246 22.52 9.03 -14.49
C ASP A 246 21.77 8.16 -15.51
N ASP A 247 20.43 8.17 -15.57
CA ASP A 247 19.57 7.59 -16.59
C ASP A 247 18.82 8.71 -17.36
#